data_e278badf27ace4640e2252d7a06042f6
#
_entry.id   e278badf27ace4640e2252d7a06042f6
#
_cell.length_a   1.000
_cell.length_b   1.000
_cell.length_c   1.000
_cell.angle_alpha   90.00
_cell.angle_beta   90.00
_cell.angle_gamma   90.00
#
_symmetry.space_group_name_H-M   'P 1'
#
loop_
_entity.id
_entity.type
_entity.pdbx_description
1 polymer ?
#
loop_
_entity_poly.entity_id
_entity_poly.type
_entity_poly.pdbx_seq_one_letter_code
_entity_poly.pdbx_strand_id
1 'polypeptide(L)'
;MHVVIATPHLVYVGGSETYLHTVAGNLVRLGHQVTVHAPVLGAMAEHVRGVGATVVDESGLPDTCDALLVQDVGTAYAMADRWPGMPQVYVAHSAYFDLQLPPLVPVPGSVVVVMSDRLADRVAALPGTFDVVRLRQPIDAVRLAPRGRVAERPRRAVLLGNYLEGEARDAIVEAWSGAGLEVVQIGTMTEPTLDVAAAVADADVVVGKGRAVLDGMACGRPVFLYDAFGSDGWVTPATYDALEADAFAGQSQPEVLDRAGLARALDDYDPGMGRVNRELVLKHHQDRKHAEALVALFRRLRPGLDDRATPDAELARLSRLRWRAELEAEGLRRQTVDLTVRVRDLEERLRTSEQRRRGRARAVRRLKQRLADLGESVEGPLDATQ
;
A
#
# COMPACT_ATOMS: atom_id res chain seq x y z
N MET A 1 13.13 14.63 23.50
CA MET A 1 14.09 13.65 22.95
C MET A 1 14.25 13.93 21.47
N HIS A 2 15.44 13.69 20.96
CA HIS A 2 15.68 13.61 19.52
C HIS A 2 15.55 12.15 19.08
N VAL A 3 14.52 11.85 18.30
CA VAL A 3 14.23 10.49 17.80
C VAL A 3 14.64 10.41 16.34
N VAL A 4 15.47 9.44 15.99
CA VAL A 4 15.76 9.10 14.59
C VAL A 4 14.92 7.90 14.19
N ILE A 5 14.17 8.04 13.10
CA ILE A 5 13.42 6.96 12.47
C ILE A 5 14.11 6.61 11.15
N ALA A 6 14.52 5.35 10.98
CA ALA A 6 15.20 4.90 9.77
C ALA A 6 14.36 3.89 8.99
N THR A 7 14.31 4.07 7.67
CA THR A 7 13.56 3.24 6.71
C THR A 7 14.37 3.08 5.42
N PRO A 8 14.17 2.01 4.62
CA PRO A 8 14.99 1.76 3.43
C PRO A 8 14.74 2.79 2.31
N HIS A 9 13.56 3.37 2.24
CA HIS A 9 13.22 4.40 1.26
C HIS A 9 11.98 5.21 1.69
N LEU A 10 11.80 6.39 1.06
CA LEU A 10 10.61 7.23 1.15
C LEU A 10 10.10 7.59 -0.26
N VAL A 11 9.97 6.59 -1.13
CA VAL A 11 9.61 6.78 -2.55
C VAL A 11 8.10 6.69 -2.75
N TYR A 12 7.47 5.63 -2.26
CA TYR A 12 6.07 5.30 -2.52
C TYR A 12 5.21 5.43 -1.27
N VAL A 13 3.89 5.51 -1.49
CA VAL A 13 2.89 5.37 -0.42
C VAL A 13 2.62 3.89 -0.21
N GLY A 14 3.14 3.34 0.88
CA GLY A 14 2.93 1.96 1.31
C GLY A 14 2.46 1.88 2.77
N GLY A 15 2.25 0.67 3.28
CA GLY A 15 1.80 0.45 4.65
C GLY A 15 2.82 0.90 5.70
N SER A 16 4.10 0.56 5.51
CA SER A 16 5.21 0.93 6.37
C SER A 16 5.48 2.44 6.36
N GLU A 17 5.41 3.07 5.18
CA GLU A 17 5.60 4.50 5.01
C GLU A 17 4.46 5.30 5.63
N THR A 18 3.22 4.83 5.50
CA THR A 18 2.06 5.44 6.14
C THR A 18 2.10 5.27 7.67
N TYR A 19 2.59 4.14 8.18
CA TYR A 19 2.87 3.95 9.60
C TYR A 19 3.90 4.97 10.08
N LEU A 20 5.04 5.06 9.40
CA LEU A 20 6.12 6.01 9.71
C LEU A 20 5.61 7.46 9.74
N HIS A 21 4.87 7.87 8.71
CA HIS A 21 4.24 9.20 8.64
C HIS A 21 3.34 9.49 9.86
N THR A 22 2.50 8.51 10.23
CA THR A 22 1.59 8.62 11.38
C THR A 22 2.38 8.74 12.69
N VAL A 23 3.41 7.92 12.88
CA VAL A 23 4.25 7.91 14.09
C VAL A 23 5.09 9.19 14.17
N ALA A 24 5.77 9.58 13.09
CA ALA A 24 6.58 10.80 13.06
C ALA A 24 5.75 12.03 13.42
N GLY A 25 4.57 12.19 12.81
CA GLY A 25 3.68 13.31 13.11
C GLY A 25 3.20 13.32 14.56
N ASN A 26 2.92 12.16 15.15
CA ASN A 26 2.53 12.11 16.57
C ASN A 26 3.70 12.40 17.51
N LEU A 27 4.90 11.91 17.22
CA LEU A 27 6.10 12.25 18.03
C LEU A 27 6.40 13.74 17.98
N VAL A 28 6.27 14.39 16.82
CA VAL A 28 6.39 15.85 16.69
C VAL A 28 5.32 16.57 17.54
N ARG A 29 4.05 16.15 17.46
CA ARG A 29 2.95 16.71 18.27
C ARG A 29 3.14 16.50 19.77
N LEU A 30 3.86 15.47 20.18
CA LEU A 30 4.26 15.21 21.56
C LEU A 30 5.48 16.03 22.01
N GLY A 31 6.01 16.92 21.15
CA GLY A 31 7.12 17.83 21.44
C GLY A 31 8.50 17.19 21.30
N HIS A 32 8.64 16.10 20.55
CA HIS A 32 9.92 15.50 20.24
C HIS A 32 10.49 16.06 18.95
N GLN A 33 11.81 16.19 18.88
CA GLN A 33 12.53 16.40 17.64
C GLN A 33 12.57 15.06 16.90
N VAL A 34 12.18 15.06 15.64
CA VAL A 34 12.12 13.84 14.81
C VAL A 34 12.94 14.04 13.55
N THR A 35 13.92 13.18 13.36
CA THR A 35 14.65 13.04 12.09
C THR A 35 14.29 11.72 11.46
N VAL A 36 13.83 11.76 10.21
CA VAL A 36 13.54 10.55 9.43
C VAL A 36 14.66 10.38 8.40
N HIS A 37 15.33 9.24 8.46
CA HIS A 37 16.39 8.87 7.55
C HIS A 37 15.92 7.84 6.54
N ALA A 38 16.23 8.08 5.27
CA ALA A 38 16.14 7.07 4.21
C ALA A 38 17.23 7.32 3.15
N PRO A 39 17.97 6.29 2.70
CA PRO A 39 18.96 6.45 1.63
C PRO A 39 18.34 6.84 0.28
N VAL A 40 17.07 6.57 0.06
CA VAL A 40 16.36 6.94 -1.17
C VAL A 40 15.13 7.77 -0.84
N LEU A 41 15.14 9.05 -1.25
CA LEU A 41 14.08 10.00 -1.03
C LEU A 41 13.22 10.18 -2.30
N GLY A 42 11.92 10.29 -2.13
CA GLY A 42 10.96 10.51 -3.21
C GLY A 42 9.71 11.22 -2.70
N ALA A 43 8.56 11.01 -3.32
CA ALA A 43 7.32 11.73 -3.01
C ALA A 43 6.90 11.59 -1.54
N MET A 44 7.09 10.43 -0.93
CA MET A 44 6.74 10.20 0.48
C MET A 44 7.56 11.06 1.45
N ALA A 45 8.79 11.44 1.08
CA ALA A 45 9.62 12.33 1.90
C ALA A 45 8.96 13.70 2.14
N GLU A 46 8.27 14.25 1.14
CA GLU A 46 7.56 15.54 1.28
C GLU A 46 6.37 15.42 2.25
N HIS A 47 5.64 14.32 2.21
CA HIS A 47 4.56 14.07 3.15
C HIS A 47 5.07 13.97 4.59
N VAL A 48 6.22 13.33 4.80
CA VAL A 48 6.86 13.23 6.12
C VAL A 48 7.37 14.59 6.59
N ARG A 49 7.95 15.43 5.70
CA ARG A 49 8.29 16.83 6.03
C ARG A 49 7.06 17.63 6.43
N GLY A 50 5.93 17.38 5.76
CA GLY A 50 4.66 18.05 6.02
C GLY A 50 4.09 17.85 7.43
N VAL A 51 4.48 16.79 8.14
CA VAL A 51 4.10 16.59 9.55
C VAL A 51 5.10 17.16 10.56
N GLY A 52 6.11 17.90 10.09
CA GLY A 52 7.07 18.60 10.92
C GLY A 52 8.33 17.81 11.27
N ALA A 53 8.56 16.66 10.65
CA ALA A 53 9.80 15.92 10.80
C ALA A 53 10.89 16.43 9.85
N THR A 54 12.15 16.41 10.28
CA THR A 54 13.30 16.61 9.40
C THR A 54 13.54 15.32 8.60
N VAL A 55 13.66 15.40 7.27
CA VAL A 55 13.92 14.22 6.43
C VAL A 55 15.27 14.36 5.77
N VAL A 56 16.11 13.34 5.95
CA VAL A 56 17.52 13.34 5.52
C VAL A 56 17.91 12.04 4.82
N ASP A 57 18.90 12.12 3.98
CA ASP A 57 19.72 10.98 3.50
C ASP A 57 20.88 10.71 4.46
N GLU A 58 21.82 9.84 4.06
CA GLU A 58 23.00 9.52 4.88
C GLU A 58 23.84 10.73 5.28
N SER A 59 23.96 11.72 4.39
CA SER A 59 24.79 12.91 4.60
C SER A 59 24.20 13.87 5.64
N GLY A 60 22.89 13.80 5.88
CA GLY A 60 22.17 14.66 6.81
C GLY A 60 21.90 14.03 8.18
N LEU A 61 22.40 12.82 8.45
CA LEU A 61 22.22 12.19 9.76
C LEU A 61 22.87 13.00 10.87
N PRO A 62 22.19 13.21 12.02
CA PRO A 62 22.75 13.96 13.14
C PRO A 62 23.93 13.20 13.79
N ASP A 63 24.78 13.93 14.51
CA ASP A 63 25.88 13.32 15.25
C ASP A 63 25.40 12.49 16.43
N THR A 64 24.29 12.89 17.07
CA THR A 64 23.72 12.22 18.23
C THR A 64 22.20 12.17 18.12
N CYS A 65 21.62 11.15 18.76
CA CYS A 65 20.19 11.05 18.98
C CYS A 65 19.90 10.41 20.35
N ASP A 66 18.67 10.53 20.83
CA ASP A 66 18.26 9.98 22.11
C ASP A 66 17.57 8.60 21.95
N ALA A 67 17.02 8.33 20.77
CA ALA A 67 16.27 7.11 20.49
C ALA A 67 16.29 6.75 19.00
N LEU A 68 16.28 5.44 18.72
CA LEU A 68 16.24 4.88 17.37
C LEU A 68 14.96 4.06 17.18
N LEU A 69 14.25 4.31 16.08
CA LEU A 69 13.19 3.46 15.55
C LEU A 69 13.58 3.01 14.15
N VAL A 70 13.57 1.71 13.91
CA VAL A 70 13.97 1.11 12.62
C VAL A 70 12.90 0.16 12.12
N GLN A 71 12.79 0.00 10.80
CA GLN A 71 11.69 -0.74 10.18
C GLN A 71 12.12 -1.93 9.30
N ASP A 72 13.41 -2.09 9.10
CA ASP A 72 13.98 -3.20 8.30
C ASP A 72 15.38 -3.57 8.78
N VAL A 73 15.83 -4.75 8.34
CA VAL A 73 17.13 -5.31 8.74
C VAL A 73 18.30 -4.42 8.30
N GLY A 74 18.25 -3.88 7.09
CA GLY A 74 19.33 -3.05 6.52
C GLY A 74 19.53 -1.78 7.32
N THR A 75 18.44 -1.05 7.60
CA THR A 75 18.53 0.16 8.41
C THR A 75 18.86 -0.13 9.87
N ALA A 76 18.42 -1.27 10.42
CA ALA A 76 18.79 -1.67 11.78
C ALA A 76 20.31 -1.79 11.93
N TYR A 77 20.96 -2.46 10.98
CA TYR A 77 22.44 -2.61 11.01
C TYR A 77 23.15 -1.30 10.68
N ALA A 78 22.66 -0.51 9.72
CA ALA A 78 23.23 0.79 9.39
C ALA A 78 23.20 1.75 10.59
N MET A 79 22.09 1.80 11.32
CA MET A 79 21.97 2.62 12.53
C MET A 79 22.83 2.09 13.68
N ALA A 80 23.01 0.77 13.78
CA ALA A 80 23.90 0.16 14.77
C ALA A 80 25.38 0.41 14.48
N ASP A 81 25.76 0.56 13.21
CA ASP A 81 27.12 0.98 12.81
C ASP A 81 27.34 2.46 13.11
N ARG A 82 26.38 3.32 12.81
CA ARG A 82 26.43 4.77 13.06
C ARG A 82 26.47 5.14 14.55
N TRP A 83 25.71 4.40 15.39
CA TRP A 83 25.64 4.61 16.84
C TRP A 83 25.83 3.27 17.58
N PRO A 84 27.09 2.80 17.72
CA PRO A 84 27.39 1.51 18.35
C PRO A 84 26.84 1.40 19.78
N GLY A 85 26.20 0.28 20.07
CA GLY A 85 25.65 0.01 21.40
C GLY A 85 24.35 0.74 21.74
N MET A 86 23.83 1.59 20.84
CA MET A 86 22.55 2.25 21.05
C MET A 86 21.39 1.30 20.77
N PRO A 87 20.52 1.02 21.76
CA PRO A 87 19.40 0.12 21.59
C PRO A 87 18.35 0.71 20.65
N GLN A 88 17.65 -0.18 19.94
CA GLN A 88 16.67 0.20 18.92
C GLN A 88 15.27 -0.29 19.29
N VAL A 89 14.24 0.48 18.92
CA VAL A 89 12.89 -0.04 18.73
C VAL A 89 12.78 -0.49 17.29
N TYR A 90 12.78 -1.78 17.07
CA TYR A 90 12.55 -2.38 15.76
C TYR A 90 11.05 -2.60 15.54
N VAL A 91 10.46 -2.05 14.48
CA VAL A 91 9.06 -2.27 14.13
C VAL A 91 8.97 -3.26 12.99
N ALA A 92 8.47 -4.46 13.28
CA ALA A 92 8.21 -5.46 12.26
C ALA A 92 6.88 -5.14 11.54
N HIS A 93 6.88 -5.16 10.20
CA HIS A 93 5.73 -4.78 9.39
C HIS A 93 5.07 -5.94 8.65
N SER A 94 5.81 -6.99 8.32
CA SER A 94 5.29 -8.06 7.48
C SER A 94 5.74 -9.42 7.95
N ALA A 95 4.82 -10.38 7.93
CA ALA A 95 5.15 -11.79 8.13
C ALA A 95 5.72 -12.45 6.86
N TYR A 96 5.63 -11.79 5.71
CA TYR A 96 6.02 -12.32 4.39
C TYR A 96 7.34 -11.78 3.88
N PHE A 97 7.64 -10.50 4.15
CA PHE A 97 8.88 -9.86 3.69
C PHE A 97 9.98 -10.03 4.73
N ASP A 98 10.91 -10.93 4.46
CA ASP A 98 12.01 -11.29 5.39
C ASP A 98 12.83 -10.07 5.85
N LEU A 99 13.00 -9.03 5.00
CA LEU A 99 13.71 -7.80 5.39
C LEU A 99 12.95 -6.94 6.41
N GLN A 100 11.63 -7.12 6.51
CA GLN A 100 10.78 -6.43 7.50
C GLN A 100 10.59 -7.24 8.79
N LEU A 101 11.19 -8.43 8.90
CA LEU A 101 11.36 -9.17 10.14
C LEU A 101 12.63 -8.68 10.87
N PRO A 102 12.72 -8.80 12.21
CA PRO A 102 13.89 -8.33 12.94
C PRO A 102 15.17 -9.05 12.51
N PRO A 103 16.33 -8.39 12.66
CA PRO A 103 17.62 -9.02 12.44
C PRO A 103 17.83 -10.20 13.39
N LEU A 104 18.39 -11.31 12.90
CA LEU A 104 18.68 -12.49 13.74
C LEU A 104 19.73 -12.20 14.81
N VAL A 105 20.51 -11.15 14.63
CA VAL A 105 21.45 -10.61 15.62
C VAL A 105 20.93 -9.22 16.04
N PRO A 106 19.97 -9.16 16.94
CA PRO A 106 19.44 -7.87 17.38
C PRO A 106 20.52 -7.06 18.11
N VAL A 107 20.43 -5.74 18.00
CA VAL A 107 21.28 -4.86 18.81
C VAL A 107 20.93 -5.07 20.29
N PRO A 108 21.93 -5.28 21.17
CA PRO A 108 21.69 -5.53 22.59
C PRO A 108 20.83 -4.47 23.24
N GLY A 109 19.86 -4.88 24.07
CA GLY A 109 18.93 -3.99 24.74
C GLY A 109 17.79 -3.47 23.87
N SER A 110 17.72 -3.88 22.60
CA SER A 110 16.64 -3.50 21.66
C SER A 110 15.35 -4.29 21.91
N VAL A 111 14.23 -3.73 21.45
CA VAL A 111 12.91 -4.34 21.53
C VAL A 111 12.27 -4.42 20.14
N VAL A 112 11.52 -5.50 19.90
CA VAL A 112 10.76 -5.69 18.66
C VAL A 112 9.29 -5.34 18.90
N VAL A 113 8.79 -4.36 18.20
CA VAL A 113 7.37 -4.03 18.19
C VAL A 113 6.70 -4.79 17.04
N VAL A 114 5.63 -5.50 17.37
CA VAL A 114 4.75 -6.21 16.43
C VAL A 114 3.33 -5.66 16.53
N MET A 115 2.59 -5.67 15.43
CA MET A 115 1.26 -5.04 15.37
C MET A 115 0.12 -6.06 15.35
N SER A 116 0.42 -7.36 15.39
CA SER A 116 -0.57 -8.44 15.43
C SER A 116 0.00 -9.67 16.12
N ASP A 117 -0.87 -10.61 16.52
CA ASP A 117 -0.47 -11.88 17.11
C ASP A 117 0.23 -12.76 16.07
N ARG A 118 -0.29 -12.79 14.84
CA ARG A 118 0.37 -13.47 13.72
C ARG A 118 1.82 -13.03 13.52
N LEU A 119 2.09 -11.73 13.62
CA LEU A 119 3.45 -11.23 13.48
C LEU A 119 4.31 -11.57 14.69
N ALA A 120 3.74 -11.58 15.90
CA ALA A 120 4.40 -12.07 17.10
C ALA A 120 4.83 -13.53 16.97
N ASP A 121 3.92 -14.40 16.51
CA ASP A 121 4.19 -15.82 16.26
C ASP A 121 5.29 -16.00 15.20
N ARG A 122 5.25 -15.18 14.14
CA ARG A 122 6.29 -15.22 13.10
C ARG A 122 7.66 -14.81 13.62
N VAL A 123 7.74 -13.80 14.50
CA VAL A 123 8.98 -13.39 15.16
C VAL A 123 9.47 -14.46 16.13
N ALA A 124 8.56 -15.05 16.91
CA ALA A 124 8.89 -16.14 17.85
C ALA A 124 9.43 -17.40 17.14
N ALA A 125 9.06 -17.63 15.88
CA ALA A 125 9.56 -18.73 15.07
C ALA A 125 10.95 -18.49 14.47
N LEU A 126 11.52 -17.27 14.61
CA LEU A 126 12.87 -16.98 14.15
C LEU A 126 13.92 -17.59 15.10
N PRO A 127 15.10 -17.99 14.58
CA PRO A 127 16.20 -18.35 15.44
C PRO A 127 16.71 -17.12 16.20
N GLY A 128 16.72 -17.19 17.53
CA GLY A 128 17.15 -16.10 18.40
C GLY A 128 16.16 -15.80 19.52
N THR A 129 16.53 -14.86 20.37
CA THR A 129 15.68 -14.39 21.48
C THR A 129 15.38 -12.91 21.26
N PHE A 130 14.11 -12.56 21.27
CA PHE A 130 13.63 -11.19 21.04
C PHE A 130 12.79 -10.72 22.23
N ASP A 131 13.02 -9.48 22.69
CA ASP A 131 12.06 -8.79 23.57
C ASP A 131 10.96 -8.24 22.68
N VAL A 132 9.78 -8.88 22.70
CA VAL A 132 8.65 -8.55 21.81
C VAL A 132 7.57 -7.78 22.57
N VAL A 133 7.15 -6.67 22.03
CA VAL A 133 6.04 -5.87 22.53
C VAL A 133 4.98 -5.72 21.44
N ARG A 134 3.73 -6.14 21.75
CA ARG A 134 2.61 -5.97 20.86
C ARG A 134 2.00 -4.58 21.04
N LEU A 135 1.99 -3.78 19.97
CA LEU A 135 1.25 -2.52 19.87
C LEU A 135 0.34 -2.58 18.65
N ARG A 136 -0.95 -2.28 18.83
CA ARG A 136 -1.89 -2.25 17.69
C ARG A 136 -1.48 -1.18 16.68
N GLN A 137 -1.76 -1.43 15.40
CA GLN A 137 -1.42 -0.53 14.30
C GLN A 137 -2.07 0.85 14.51
N PRO A 138 -1.30 1.96 14.46
CA PRO A 138 -1.83 3.29 14.70
C PRO A 138 -2.57 3.83 13.47
N ILE A 139 -3.73 4.47 13.70
CA ILE A 139 -4.55 5.08 12.68
C ILE A 139 -4.82 6.54 13.03
N ASP A 140 -4.44 7.45 12.13
CA ASP A 140 -4.80 8.86 12.23
C ASP A 140 -6.29 9.05 11.89
N ALA A 141 -7.14 8.86 12.90
CA ALA A 141 -8.58 8.93 12.75
C ALA A 141 -9.12 10.36 12.50
N VAL A 142 -8.28 11.38 12.67
CA VAL A 142 -8.62 12.77 12.33
C VAL A 142 -8.47 12.98 10.83
N ARG A 143 -7.34 12.58 10.25
CA ARG A 143 -7.09 12.63 8.80
C ARG A 143 -8.08 11.73 8.05
N LEU A 144 -8.40 10.56 8.61
CA LEU A 144 -9.35 9.59 8.06
C LEU A 144 -10.78 9.79 8.61
N ALA A 145 -11.17 11.04 8.86
CA ALA A 145 -12.55 11.32 9.25
C ALA A 145 -13.53 10.94 8.13
N PRO A 146 -14.73 10.41 8.49
CA PRO A 146 -15.76 10.06 7.51
C PRO A 146 -16.14 11.25 6.64
N ARG A 147 -16.23 11.03 5.34
CA ARG A 147 -16.77 11.98 4.36
C ARG A 147 -17.90 11.29 3.59
N GLY A 148 -18.99 12.01 3.33
CA GLY A 148 -20.15 11.46 2.65
C GLY A 148 -20.99 10.50 3.50
N ARG A 149 -21.97 9.87 2.90
CA ARG A 149 -22.89 8.93 3.53
C ARG A 149 -22.74 7.53 2.93
N VAL A 150 -23.07 6.54 3.70
CA VAL A 150 -23.20 5.15 3.26
C VAL A 150 -24.66 4.91 2.86
N ALA A 151 -24.90 4.32 1.70
CA ALA A 151 -26.25 4.05 1.20
C ALA A 151 -26.86 2.82 1.88
N GLU A 152 -28.20 2.78 2.01
CA GLU A 152 -28.95 1.61 2.51
C GLU A 152 -28.74 0.36 1.65
N ARG A 153 -28.52 0.54 0.35
CA ARG A 153 -28.10 -0.51 -0.58
C ARG A 153 -26.82 -0.10 -1.24
N PRO A 154 -25.79 -0.94 -1.27
CA PRO A 154 -24.51 -0.56 -1.81
C PRO A 154 -24.59 -0.30 -3.31
N ARG A 155 -23.97 0.78 -3.78
CA ARG A 155 -23.91 1.20 -5.19
C ARG A 155 -22.48 1.31 -5.69
N ARG A 156 -21.55 1.61 -4.78
CA ARG A 156 -20.16 1.82 -5.12
C ARG A 156 -19.24 1.12 -4.14
N ALA A 157 -18.35 0.29 -4.67
CA ALA A 157 -17.30 -0.37 -3.93
C ALA A 157 -15.92 0.15 -4.36
N VAL A 158 -15.04 0.39 -3.38
CA VAL A 158 -13.66 0.76 -3.62
C VAL A 158 -12.75 -0.39 -3.21
N LEU A 159 -12.03 -0.96 -4.17
CA LEU A 159 -10.92 -1.88 -3.93
C LEU A 159 -9.70 -1.05 -3.52
N LEU A 160 -9.38 -1.05 -2.22
CA LEU A 160 -8.34 -0.22 -1.65
C LEU A 160 -7.09 -1.05 -1.36
N GLY A 161 -5.97 -0.68 -1.96
CA GLY A 161 -4.67 -1.30 -1.69
C GLY A 161 -3.89 -1.67 -2.95
N ASN A 162 -2.70 -2.26 -2.72
CA ASN A 162 -1.68 -2.46 -3.76
C ASN A 162 -1.59 -3.91 -4.25
N TYR A 163 -2.32 -4.85 -3.64
CA TYR A 163 -2.09 -6.28 -3.83
C TYR A 163 -3.27 -7.05 -4.45
N LEU A 164 -4.44 -6.41 -4.60
CA LEU A 164 -5.57 -7.06 -5.26
C LEU A 164 -5.45 -6.88 -6.78
N GLU A 165 -4.99 -7.93 -7.44
CA GLU A 165 -4.73 -7.95 -8.89
C GLU A 165 -5.07 -9.32 -9.49
N GLY A 166 -4.98 -9.44 -10.82
CA GLY A 166 -5.19 -10.69 -11.55
C GLY A 166 -6.60 -11.26 -11.37
N GLU A 167 -6.68 -12.59 -11.33
CA GLU A 167 -7.96 -13.32 -11.28
C GLU A 167 -8.84 -12.98 -10.08
N ALA A 168 -8.24 -12.74 -8.91
CA ALA A 168 -8.99 -12.38 -7.71
C ALA A 168 -9.66 -11.00 -7.85
N ARG A 169 -8.92 -10.03 -8.39
CA ARG A 169 -9.49 -8.72 -8.70
C ARG A 169 -10.62 -8.83 -9.73
N ASP A 170 -10.40 -9.55 -10.81
CA ASP A 170 -11.39 -9.68 -11.88
C ASP A 170 -12.65 -10.41 -11.39
N ALA A 171 -12.50 -11.42 -10.53
CA ALA A 171 -13.62 -12.16 -9.95
C ALA A 171 -14.55 -11.23 -9.12
N ILE A 172 -14.01 -10.41 -8.22
CA ILE A 172 -14.84 -9.50 -7.42
C ILE A 172 -15.42 -8.37 -8.25
N VAL A 173 -14.64 -7.81 -9.21
CA VAL A 173 -15.15 -6.77 -10.13
C VAL A 173 -16.33 -7.29 -10.93
N GLU A 174 -16.22 -8.49 -11.53
CA GLU A 174 -17.29 -9.08 -12.32
C GLU A 174 -18.51 -9.45 -11.45
N ALA A 175 -18.29 -10.04 -10.27
CA ALA A 175 -19.37 -10.43 -9.37
C ALA A 175 -20.17 -9.22 -8.90
N TRP A 176 -19.51 -8.17 -8.43
CA TRP A 176 -20.18 -7.01 -7.84
C TRP A 176 -20.72 -6.04 -8.90
N SER A 177 -20.03 -5.89 -10.05
CA SER A 177 -20.60 -5.13 -11.17
C SER A 177 -21.83 -5.84 -11.75
N GLY A 178 -21.82 -7.18 -11.81
CA GLY A 178 -22.99 -7.97 -12.17
C GLY A 178 -24.17 -7.84 -11.20
N ALA A 179 -23.90 -7.54 -9.94
CA ALA A 179 -24.89 -7.19 -8.91
C ALA A 179 -25.30 -5.71 -8.94
N GLY A 180 -24.76 -4.90 -9.84
CA GLY A 180 -25.15 -3.50 -10.05
C GLY A 180 -24.31 -2.46 -9.29
N LEU A 181 -23.15 -2.85 -8.72
CA LEU A 181 -22.24 -1.90 -8.08
C LEU A 181 -21.26 -1.31 -9.10
N GLU A 182 -20.94 -0.03 -8.95
CA GLU A 182 -19.75 0.56 -9.53
C GLU A 182 -18.54 0.11 -8.71
N VAL A 183 -17.57 -0.56 -9.32
CA VAL A 183 -16.36 -1.03 -8.65
C VAL A 183 -15.16 -0.25 -9.15
N VAL A 184 -14.48 0.45 -8.24
CA VAL A 184 -13.30 1.29 -8.52
C VAL A 184 -12.11 0.77 -7.74
N GLN A 185 -10.93 0.78 -8.34
CA GLN A 185 -9.69 0.41 -7.65
C GLN A 185 -8.82 1.63 -7.38
N ILE A 186 -8.27 1.71 -6.16
CA ILE A 186 -7.35 2.77 -5.70
C ILE A 186 -6.13 2.12 -5.06
N GLY A 187 -4.95 2.44 -5.57
CA GLY A 187 -3.68 1.90 -5.10
C GLY A 187 -2.56 2.12 -6.11
N THR A 188 -1.40 1.50 -5.89
CA THR A 188 -0.19 1.69 -6.71
C THR A 188 -0.40 1.36 -8.19
N MET A 189 -1.32 0.43 -8.51
CA MET A 189 -1.64 0.06 -9.89
C MET A 189 -2.52 1.09 -10.61
N THR A 190 -3.04 2.08 -9.90
CA THR A 190 -3.89 3.16 -10.43
C THR A 190 -3.41 4.53 -9.95
N GLU A 191 -3.99 5.06 -8.90
CA GLU A 191 -3.66 6.35 -8.29
C GLU A 191 -3.41 6.19 -6.79
N PRO A 192 -2.17 5.98 -6.33
CA PRO A 192 -1.86 5.91 -4.91
C PRO A 192 -2.13 7.26 -4.25
N THR A 193 -2.80 7.25 -3.10
CA THR A 193 -3.13 8.46 -2.36
C THR A 193 -2.95 8.31 -0.87
N LEU A 194 -2.52 9.38 -0.20
CA LEU A 194 -2.62 9.51 1.25
C LEU A 194 -3.97 10.07 1.71
N ASP A 195 -4.72 10.76 0.86
CA ASP A 195 -6.08 11.23 1.18
C ASP A 195 -7.13 10.13 0.89
N VAL A 196 -6.97 9.01 1.61
CA VAL A 196 -7.91 7.88 1.52
C VAL A 196 -9.34 8.33 1.88
N ALA A 197 -9.51 9.29 2.80
CA ALA A 197 -10.82 9.79 3.18
C ALA A 197 -11.56 10.47 2.00
N ALA A 198 -10.85 11.19 1.13
CA ALA A 198 -11.44 11.70 -0.10
C ALA A 198 -11.71 10.58 -1.11
N ALA A 199 -10.76 9.66 -1.25
CA ALA A 199 -10.83 8.56 -2.21
C ALA A 199 -12.03 7.61 -1.97
N VAL A 200 -12.42 7.41 -0.70
CA VAL A 200 -13.56 6.56 -0.31
C VAL A 200 -14.82 7.35 0.08
N ALA A 201 -14.85 8.68 -0.16
CA ALA A 201 -15.94 9.54 0.28
C ALA A 201 -17.32 9.10 -0.25
N ASP A 202 -17.35 8.62 -1.49
CA ASP A 202 -18.56 8.17 -2.18
C ASP A 202 -18.70 6.63 -2.19
N ALA A 203 -17.81 5.91 -1.49
CA ALA A 203 -17.89 4.47 -1.40
C ALA A 203 -18.95 4.03 -0.37
N ASP A 204 -19.72 3.01 -0.71
CA ASP A 204 -20.60 2.32 0.23
C ASP A 204 -19.88 1.15 0.89
N VAL A 205 -18.91 0.56 0.19
CA VAL A 205 -18.08 -0.56 0.65
C VAL A 205 -16.63 -0.29 0.32
N VAL A 206 -15.74 -0.62 1.25
CA VAL A 206 -14.30 -0.73 0.99
C VAL A 206 -13.91 -2.20 1.02
N VAL A 207 -13.17 -2.64 0.02
CA VAL A 207 -12.58 -3.99 -0.07
C VAL A 207 -11.08 -3.89 0.03
N GLY A 208 -10.46 -4.74 0.82
CA GLY A 208 -9.01 -4.76 0.94
C GLY A 208 -8.50 -5.68 2.03
N LYS A 209 -7.20 -5.56 2.34
CA LYS A 209 -6.56 -6.28 3.44
C LYS A 209 -5.57 -5.39 4.19
N GLY A 210 -5.15 -5.84 5.38
CA GLY A 210 -4.16 -5.16 6.18
C GLY A 210 -4.58 -3.72 6.54
N ARG A 211 -3.69 -2.77 6.29
CA ARG A 211 -3.95 -1.36 6.61
C ARG A 211 -5.14 -0.76 5.87
N ALA A 212 -5.41 -1.17 4.64
CA ALA A 212 -6.55 -0.68 3.87
C ALA A 212 -7.89 -0.95 4.58
N VAL A 213 -8.00 -2.08 5.30
CA VAL A 213 -9.16 -2.40 6.14
C VAL A 213 -9.33 -1.34 7.23
N LEU A 214 -8.27 -1.05 7.97
CA LEU A 214 -8.30 -0.06 9.06
C LEU A 214 -8.56 1.37 8.54
N ASP A 215 -8.02 1.72 7.39
CA ASP A 215 -8.28 3.02 6.75
C ASP A 215 -9.75 3.14 6.31
N GLY A 216 -10.33 2.09 5.72
CA GLY A 216 -11.76 2.03 5.38
C GLY A 216 -12.66 2.11 6.61
N MET A 217 -12.35 1.35 7.67
CA MET A 217 -13.03 1.40 8.96
C MET A 217 -12.97 2.81 9.57
N ALA A 218 -11.79 3.45 9.56
CA ALA A 218 -11.61 4.81 10.05
C ALA A 218 -12.45 5.83 9.30
N CYS A 219 -12.62 5.64 7.98
CA CYS A 219 -13.50 6.45 7.14
C CYS A 219 -14.99 6.14 7.33
N GLY A 220 -15.35 5.26 8.28
CA GLY A 220 -16.73 4.91 8.59
C GLY A 220 -17.41 4.10 7.50
N ARG A 221 -16.67 3.26 6.77
CA ARG A 221 -17.22 2.40 5.72
C ARG A 221 -17.41 0.97 6.20
N PRO A 222 -18.46 0.28 5.75
CA PRO A 222 -18.49 -1.19 5.74
C PRO A 222 -17.26 -1.71 5.00
N VAL A 223 -16.57 -2.70 5.58
CA VAL A 223 -15.33 -3.23 5.00
C VAL A 223 -15.48 -4.72 4.78
N PHE A 224 -15.18 -5.16 3.58
CA PHE A 224 -15.13 -6.56 3.17
C PHE A 224 -13.66 -6.96 2.96
N LEU A 225 -13.23 -7.97 3.69
CA LEU A 225 -11.85 -8.42 3.67
C LEU A 225 -11.71 -9.52 2.61
N TYR A 226 -10.95 -9.21 1.55
CA TYR A 226 -10.76 -10.10 0.41
C TYR A 226 -9.45 -9.82 -0.32
N ASP A 227 -8.78 -10.90 -0.74
CA ASP A 227 -7.64 -10.84 -1.67
C ASP A 227 -7.45 -12.16 -2.44
N ALA A 228 -6.29 -12.34 -3.08
CA ALA A 228 -5.96 -13.53 -3.88
C ALA A 228 -5.92 -14.85 -3.07
N PHE A 229 -5.83 -14.80 -1.73
CA PHE A 229 -5.81 -15.98 -0.87
C PHE A 229 -7.20 -16.36 -0.37
N GLY A 230 -8.20 -15.53 -0.55
CA GLY A 230 -9.57 -15.75 -0.10
C GLY A 230 -10.18 -14.55 0.61
N SER A 231 -11.26 -14.81 1.34
CA SER A 231 -12.03 -13.83 2.08
C SER A 231 -12.20 -14.25 3.52
N ASP A 232 -11.99 -13.32 4.45
CA ASP A 232 -12.46 -13.44 5.84
C ASP A 232 -13.81 -12.73 6.06
N GLY A 233 -14.44 -12.24 4.98
CA GLY A 233 -15.78 -11.65 5.00
C GLY A 233 -15.85 -10.23 5.54
N TRP A 234 -17.02 -9.87 6.08
CA TRP A 234 -17.29 -8.55 6.62
C TRP A 234 -16.60 -8.33 7.98
N VAL A 235 -16.04 -7.12 8.16
CA VAL A 235 -15.56 -6.67 9.47
C VAL A 235 -16.75 -6.26 10.32
N THR A 236 -17.00 -7.02 11.38
CA THR A 236 -18.07 -6.82 12.35
C THR A 236 -17.52 -6.91 13.78
N PRO A 237 -18.26 -6.53 14.81
CA PRO A 237 -17.83 -6.75 16.20
C PRO A 237 -17.52 -8.21 16.52
N ALA A 238 -18.20 -9.15 15.87
CA ALA A 238 -18.01 -10.59 16.11
C ALA A 238 -16.72 -11.11 15.46
N THR A 239 -16.31 -10.55 14.32
CA THR A 239 -15.14 -10.99 13.56
C THR A 239 -13.88 -10.18 13.89
N TYR A 240 -14.03 -8.97 14.45
CA TYR A 240 -12.95 -7.99 14.61
C TYR A 240 -11.73 -8.52 15.36
N ASP A 241 -11.90 -9.19 16.51
CA ASP A 241 -10.75 -9.61 17.31
C ASP A 241 -9.90 -10.68 16.60
N ALA A 242 -10.53 -11.61 15.89
CA ALA A 242 -9.83 -12.61 15.09
C ALA A 242 -9.10 -11.99 13.89
N LEU A 243 -9.77 -11.07 13.19
CA LEU A 243 -9.20 -10.35 12.05
C LEU A 243 -8.04 -9.43 12.47
N GLU A 244 -8.15 -8.77 13.62
CA GLU A 244 -7.11 -7.90 14.18
C GLU A 244 -5.89 -8.71 14.63
N ALA A 245 -6.09 -9.88 15.23
CA ALA A 245 -5.02 -10.80 15.60
C ALA A 245 -4.21 -11.28 14.36
N ASP A 246 -4.88 -11.44 13.22
CA ASP A 246 -4.28 -11.76 11.90
C ASP A 246 -3.74 -10.52 11.16
N ALA A 247 -3.76 -9.32 11.74
CA ALA A 247 -3.44 -8.05 11.06
C ALA A 247 -4.36 -7.74 9.87
N PHE A 248 -5.57 -8.23 9.85
CA PHE A 248 -6.48 -8.14 8.69
C PHE A 248 -5.86 -8.67 7.39
N ALA A 249 -5.03 -9.71 7.48
CA ALA A 249 -4.29 -10.24 6.35
C ALA A 249 -5.13 -11.15 5.43
N GLY A 250 -6.37 -11.46 5.81
CA GLY A 250 -7.25 -12.34 5.05
C GLY A 250 -6.92 -13.82 5.23
N GLN A 251 -6.36 -14.20 6.38
CA GLN A 251 -5.93 -15.57 6.66
C GLN A 251 -6.35 -16.05 8.06
N SER A 252 -7.30 -15.38 8.67
CA SER A 252 -7.86 -15.78 9.96
C SER A 252 -8.74 -17.02 9.79
N GLN A 253 -9.68 -17.00 8.86
CA GLN A 253 -10.52 -18.11 8.45
C GLN A 253 -10.85 -17.99 6.95
N PRO A 254 -9.83 -18.08 6.06
CA PRO A 254 -10.00 -17.72 4.66
C PRO A 254 -10.95 -18.69 3.97
N GLU A 255 -11.97 -18.14 3.34
CA GLU A 255 -12.87 -18.85 2.43
C GLU A 255 -12.56 -18.47 0.99
N VAL A 256 -12.36 -19.48 0.15
CA VAL A 256 -12.21 -19.26 -1.30
C VAL A 256 -13.59 -19.10 -1.90
N LEU A 257 -13.96 -17.86 -2.23
CA LEU A 257 -15.25 -17.54 -2.81
C LEU A 257 -15.16 -17.55 -4.34
N ASP A 258 -16.06 -18.29 -4.98
CA ASP A 258 -16.33 -18.14 -6.40
C ASP A 258 -17.15 -16.86 -6.67
N ARG A 259 -17.40 -16.54 -7.94
CA ARG A 259 -18.19 -15.35 -8.32
C ARG A 259 -19.59 -15.33 -7.69
N ALA A 260 -20.23 -16.49 -7.57
CA ALA A 260 -21.55 -16.57 -6.96
C ALA A 260 -21.48 -16.35 -5.45
N GLY A 261 -20.43 -16.86 -4.79
CA GLY A 261 -20.13 -16.58 -3.38
C GLY A 261 -19.86 -15.11 -3.12
N LEU A 262 -19.04 -14.46 -3.96
CA LEU A 262 -18.77 -13.02 -3.88
C LEU A 262 -20.05 -12.18 -4.08
N ALA A 263 -20.92 -12.56 -5.01
CA ALA A 263 -22.20 -11.88 -5.20
C ALA A 263 -23.12 -12.05 -3.97
N ARG A 264 -23.23 -13.27 -3.42
CA ARG A 264 -24.02 -13.53 -2.21
C ARG A 264 -23.48 -12.81 -0.97
N ALA A 265 -22.19 -12.53 -0.89
CA ALA A 265 -21.63 -11.77 0.23
C ALA A 265 -22.26 -10.38 0.38
N LEU A 266 -22.86 -9.82 -0.67
CA LEU A 266 -23.60 -8.56 -0.61
C LEU A 266 -24.95 -8.68 0.12
N ASP A 267 -25.50 -9.89 0.27
CA ASP A 267 -26.76 -10.11 1.00
C ASP A 267 -26.60 -9.80 2.50
N ASP A 268 -25.37 -9.93 3.02
CA ASP A 268 -25.01 -9.61 4.41
C ASP A 268 -24.58 -8.15 4.61
N TYR A 269 -24.68 -7.31 3.59
CA TYR A 269 -24.34 -5.89 3.70
C TYR A 269 -25.27 -5.17 4.68
N ASP A 270 -24.65 -4.47 5.64
CA ASP A 270 -25.34 -3.56 6.58
C ASP A 270 -24.63 -2.20 6.60
N PRO A 271 -25.30 -1.10 6.23
CA PRO A 271 -24.72 0.25 6.26
C PRO A 271 -24.29 0.67 7.67
N GLY A 272 -24.90 0.10 8.70
CA GLY A 272 -24.55 0.32 10.11
C GLY A 272 -23.16 -0.17 10.49
N MET A 273 -22.59 -1.13 9.76
CA MET A 273 -21.21 -1.62 9.97
C MET A 273 -20.19 -0.48 9.90
N GLY A 274 -20.37 0.50 9.01
CA GLY A 274 -19.44 1.62 8.87
C GLY A 274 -19.26 2.42 10.16
N ARG A 275 -20.34 2.71 10.85
CA ARG A 275 -20.30 3.41 12.15
C ARG A 275 -19.60 2.57 13.21
N VAL A 276 -19.96 1.30 13.31
CA VAL A 276 -19.38 0.36 14.28
C VAL A 276 -17.89 0.15 14.00
N ASN A 277 -17.50 -0.01 12.76
CA ASN A 277 -16.10 -0.14 12.34
C ASN A 277 -15.27 1.07 12.78
N ARG A 278 -15.80 2.28 12.60
CA ARG A 278 -15.12 3.49 13.10
C ARG A 278 -15.00 3.52 14.62
N GLU A 279 -16.01 3.13 15.35
CA GLU A 279 -15.96 3.04 16.81
C GLU A 279 -14.86 2.07 17.28
N LEU A 280 -14.67 0.93 16.61
CA LEU A 280 -13.60 -0.02 16.88
C LEU A 280 -12.21 0.61 16.64
N VAL A 281 -12.04 1.34 15.53
CA VAL A 281 -10.77 2.06 15.26
C VAL A 281 -10.50 3.11 16.33
N LEU A 282 -11.47 3.95 16.67
CA LEU A 282 -11.33 5.00 17.69
C LEU A 282 -11.00 4.42 19.07
N LYS A 283 -11.49 3.23 19.36
CA LYS A 283 -11.24 2.55 20.65
C LYS A 283 -9.86 1.89 20.69
N HIS A 284 -9.43 1.24 19.60
CA HIS A 284 -8.34 0.29 19.62
C HIS A 284 -7.08 0.73 18.88
N HIS A 285 -7.18 1.67 17.91
CA HIS A 285 -6.09 2.04 16.99
C HIS A 285 -5.65 3.51 17.13
N GLN A 286 -5.69 4.04 18.35
CA GLN A 286 -5.35 5.44 18.63
C GLN A 286 -3.87 5.70 18.38
N ASP A 287 -3.57 6.50 17.34
CA ASP A 287 -2.22 6.85 16.92
C ASP A 287 -1.41 7.57 17.99
N ARG A 288 -2.03 8.47 18.73
CA ARG A 288 -1.39 9.18 19.85
C ARG A 288 -0.96 8.21 20.97
N LYS A 289 -1.83 7.27 21.37
CA LYS A 289 -1.48 6.27 22.39
C LYS A 289 -0.36 5.34 21.94
N HIS A 290 -0.34 5.00 20.65
CA HIS A 290 0.76 4.22 20.07
C HIS A 290 2.08 4.98 20.18
N ALA A 291 2.12 6.28 19.81
CA ALA A 291 3.31 7.10 19.94
C ALA A 291 3.75 7.28 21.40
N GLU A 292 2.81 7.48 22.33
CA GLU A 292 3.10 7.53 23.77
C GLU A 292 3.70 6.22 24.29
N ALA A 293 3.21 5.07 23.80
CA ALA A 293 3.79 3.76 24.12
C ALA A 293 5.22 3.61 23.55
N LEU A 294 5.49 4.06 22.31
CA LEU A 294 6.85 4.10 21.76
C LEU A 294 7.77 4.99 22.60
N VAL A 295 7.32 6.16 23.02
CA VAL A 295 8.09 7.04 23.91
C VAL A 295 8.40 6.36 25.25
N ALA A 296 7.47 5.60 25.82
CA ALA A 296 7.71 4.82 27.03
C ALA A 296 8.74 3.71 26.79
N LEU A 297 8.73 3.05 25.62
CA LEU A 297 9.76 2.10 25.23
C LEU A 297 11.13 2.76 25.11
N PHE A 298 11.26 3.87 24.37
CA PHE A 298 12.52 4.60 24.24
C PHE A 298 13.15 4.94 25.61
N ARG A 299 12.35 5.39 26.55
CA ARG A 299 12.82 5.73 27.91
C ARG A 299 13.26 4.52 28.72
N ARG A 300 12.74 3.34 28.42
CA ARG A 300 13.02 2.08 29.11
C ARG A 300 14.30 1.42 28.60
N LEU A 301 14.64 1.60 27.31
CA LEU A 301 15.79 0.97 26.70
C LEU A 301 17.10 1.40 27.39
N ARG A 302 18.04 0.48 27.48
CA ARG A 302 19.38 0.71 28.02
C ARG A 302 20.41 0.13 27.06
N PRO A 303 21.54 0.83 26.86
CA PRO A 303 22.66 0.26 26.10
C PRO A 303 23.04 -1.10 26.62
N GLY A 304 23.20 -2.05 25.71
CA GLY A 304 23.78 -3.36 26.00
C GLY A 304 25.26 -3.41 25.71
N LEU A 305 25.93 -4.45 26.16
CA LEU A 305 27.30 -4.71 25.73
C LEU A 305 27.28 -5.15 24.25
N ASP A 306 28.09 -4.52 23.43
CA ASP A 306 28.19 -4.84 22.00
C ASP A 306 29.32 -5.84 21.77
N ASP A 307 29.05 -7.11 22.00
CA ASP A 307 29.94 -8.25 21.71
C ASP A 307 29.42 -9.10 20.53
N ARG A 308 28.63 -8.48 19.64
CA ARG A 308 27.97 -9.17 18.54
C ARG A 308 28.96 -9.83 17.60
N ALA A 309 28.94 -11.15 17.58
CA ALA A 309 29.42 -11.93 16.44
C ALA A 309 28.26 -12.07 15.45
N THR A 310 28.50 -11.76 14.18
CA THR A 310 27.46 -11.99 13.14
C THR A 310 27.34 -13.48 12.89
N PRO A 311 26.25 -14.17 13.25
CA PRO A 311 26.13 -15.60 13.03
C PRO A 311 26.13 -15.92 11.54
N ASP A 312 26.72 -17.04 11.14
CA ASP A 312 26.68 -17.57 9.77
C ASP A 312 25.26 -17.67 9.23
N ALA A 313 24.28 -17.95 10.10
CA ALA A 313 22.87 -18.01 9.75
C ALA A 313 22.32 -16.67 9.21
N GLU A 314 22.74 -15.54 9.81
CA GLU A 314 22.32 -14.20 9.33
C GLU A 314 23.03 -13.82 8.03
N LEU A 315 24.32 -14.09 7.90
CA LEU A 315 25.03 -13.89 6.63
C LEU A 315 24.41 -14.72 5.50
N ALA A 316 24.08 -15.97 5.77
CA ALA A 316 23.40 -16.84 4.82
C ALA A 316 21.99 -16.33 4.46
N ARG A 317 21.24 -15.79 5.45
CA ARG A 317 19.92 -15.17 5.22
C ARG A 317 20.05 -13.95 4.30
N LEU A 318 20.91 -12.98 4.65
CA LEU A 318 21.11 -11.76 3.88
C LEU A 318 21.64 -12.04 2.46
N SER A 319 22.55 -13.02 2.33
CA SER A 319 23.06 -13.46 1.02
C SER A 319 21.95 -14.05 0.14
N ARG A 320 21.05 -14.87 0.72
CA ARG A 320 19.89 -15.42 -0.02
C ARG A 320 18.92 -14.31 -0.44
N LEU A 321 18.65 -13.33 0.43
CA LEU A 321 17.77 -12.21 0.13
C LEU A 321 18.34 -11.35 -0.99
N ARG A 322 19.63 -11.05 -0.93
CA ARG A 322 20.33 -10.35 -2.01
C ARG A 322 20.23 -11.09 -3.34
N TRP A 323 20.49 -12.40 -3.33
CA TRP A 323 20.40 -13.25 -4.52
C TRP A 323 19.01 -13.22 -5.16
N ARG A 324 17.96 -13.33 -4.32
CA ARG A 324 16.57 -13.21 -4.81
C ARG A 324 16.31 -11.84 -5.45
N ALA A 325 16.70 -10.77 -4.77
CA ALA A 325 16.53 -9.40 -5.29
C ALA A 325 17.27 -9.18 -6.61
N GLU A 326 18.48 -9.72 -6.75
CA GLU A 326 19.23 -9.65 -8.01
C GLU A 326 18.55 -10.43 -9.15
N LEU A 327 18.01 -11.63 -8.86
CA LEU A 327 17.25 -12.41 -9.85
C LEU A 327 15.94 -11.75 -10.25
N GLU A 328 15.21 -11.18 -9.30
CA GLU A 328 13.98 -10.40 -9.59
C GLU A 328 14.29 -9.16 -10.43
N ALA A 329 15.34 -8.42 -10.08
CA ALA A 329 15.77 -7.25 -10.84
C ALA A 329 16.15 -7.62 -12.28
N GLU A 330 16.83 -8.74 -12.48
CA GLU A 330 17.16 -9.24 -13.82
C GLU A 330 15.89 -9.67 -14.58
N GLY A 331 14.94 -10.33 -13.91
CA GLY A 331 13.64 -10.69 -14.48
C GLY A 331 12.86 -9.44 -14.94
N LEU A 332 12.78 -8.40 -14.09
CA LEU A 332 12.13 -7.14 -14.43
C LEU A 332 12.82 -6.41 -15.60
N ARG A 333 14.15 -6.42 -15.65
CA ARG A 333 14.90 -5.84 -16.79
C ARG A 333 14.52 -6.53 -18.09
N ARG A 334 14.45 -7.88 -18.12
CA ARG A 334 14.05 -8.66 -19.31
C ARG A 334 12.61 -8.35 -19.71
N GLN A 335 11.69 -8.30 -18.76
CA GLN A 335 10.29 -7.90 -19.02
C GLN A 335 10.20 -6.48 -19.59
N THR A 336 10.97 -5.54 -19.05
CA THR A 336 11.01 -4.15 -19.53
C THR A 336 11.49 -4.09 -20.99
N VAL A 337 12.52 -4.87 -21.33
CA VAL A 337 13.00 -4.96 -22.72
C VAL A 337 11.92 -5.54 -23.63
N ASP A 338 11.27 -6.64 -23.25
CA ASP A 338 10.21 -7.26 -24.04
C ASP A 338 9.02 -6.31 -24.24
N LEU A 339 8.58 -5.64 -23.18
CA LEU A 339 7.50 -4.64 -23.25
C LEU A 339 7.89 -3.47 -24.17
N THR A 340 9.14 -3.00 -24.08
CA THR A 340 9.63 -1.92 -24.95
C THR A 340 9.59 -2.33 -26.44
N VAL A 341 9.96 -3.57 -26.76
CA VAL A 341 9.87 -4.11 -28.11
C VAL A 341 8.42 -4.19 -28.58
N ARG A 342 7.52 -4.68 -27.72
CA ARG A 342 6.07 -4.76 -28.04
C ARG A 342 5.45 -3.38 -28.25
N VAL A 343 5.79 -2.41 -27.40
CA VAL A 343 5.31 -1.02 -27.56
C VAL A 343 5.73 -0.46 -28.92
N ARG A 344 6.99 -0.63 -29.30
CA ARG A 344 7.48 -0.19 -30.64
C ARG A 344 6.72 -0.85 -31.80
N ASP A 345 6.50 -2.17 -31.73
CA ASP A 345 5.72 -2.89 -32.76
C ASP A 345 4.29 -2.36 -32.86
N LEU A 346 3.63 -2.12 -31.70
CA LEU A 346 2.28 -1.55 -31.66
C LEU A 346 2.22 -0.13 -32.20
N GLU A 347 3.20 0.72 -31.90
CA GLU A 347 3.31 2.07 -32.43
C GLU A 347 3.50 2.06 -33.96
N GLU A 348 4.32 1.13 -34.48
CA GLU A 348 4.53 0.99 -35.94
C GLU A 348 3.26 0.52 -36.66
N ARG A 349 2.57 -0.47 -36.08
CA ARG A 349 1.24 -0.92 -36.55
C ARG A 349 0.21 0.20 -36.54
N LEU A 350 0.19 1.00 -35.49
CA LEU A 350 -0.72 2.15 -35.35
C LEU A 350 -0.42 3.18 -36.46
N ARG A 351 0.84 3.57 -36.64
CA ARG A 351 1.26 4.50 -37.72
C ARG A 351 0.86 3.98 -39.09
N THR A 352 1.08 2.70 -39.36
CA THR A 352 0.71 2.07 -40.64
C THR A 352 -0.82 2.08 -40.83
N SER A 353 -1.59 1.79 -39.81
CA SER A 353 -3.06 1.84 -39.82
C SER A 353 -3.58 3.26 -40.10
N GLU A 354 -3.02 4.25 -39.40
CA GLU A 354 -3.37 5.66 -39.64
C GLU A 354 -3.04 6.12 -41.07
N GLN A 355 -1.89 5.72 -41.61
CA GLN A 355 -1.52 6.04 -42.99
C GLN A 355 -2.52 5.43 -43.99
N ARG A 356 -2.90 4.16 -43.79
CA ARG A 356 -3.93 3.49 -44.61
C ARG A 356 -5.30 4.21 -44.49
N ARG A 357 -5.70 4.63 -43.29
CA ARG A 357 -6.95 5.38 -43.06
C ARG A 357 -6.92 6.73 -43.78
N ARG A 358 -5.82 7.48 -43.70
CA ARG A 358 -5.62 8.75 -44.42
C ARG A 358 -5.61 8.55 -45.94
N GLY A 359 -4.98 7.46 -46.40
CA GLY A 359 -5.00 7.10 -47.82
C GLY A 359 -6.41 6.81 -48.33
N ARG A 360 -7.18 5.99 -47.61
CA ARG A 360 -8.58 5.72 -47.94
C ARG A 360 -9.44 6.99 -47.93
N ALA A 361 -9.27 7.87 -46.96
CA ALA A 361 -10.00 9.15 -46.91
C ALA A 361 -9.68 10.06 -48.09
N ARG A 362 -8.42 10.10 -48.54
CA ARG A 362 -8.02 10.84 -49.76
C ARG A 362 -8.62 10.22 -51.01
N ALA A 363 -8.65 8.89 -51.13
CA ALA A 363 -9.24 8.18 -52.26
C ALA A 363 -10.76 8.44 -52.37
N VAL A 364 -11.45 8.39 -51.23
CA VAL A 364 -12.90 8.71 -51.16
C VAL A 364 -13.16 10.16 -51.58
N ARG A 365 -12.37 11.15 -51.14
CA ARG A 365 -12.49 12.53 -51.56
C ARG A 365 -12.29 12.69 -53.05
N ARG A 366 -11.28 12.03 -53.65
CA ARG A 366 -11.05 12.08 -55.14
C ARG A 366 -12.19 11.46 -55.91
N LEU A 367 -12.78 10.35 -55.41
CA LEU A 367 -13.94 9.74 -56.06
C LEU A 367 -15.19 10.67 -56.00
N LYS A 368 -15.42 11.29 -54.85
CA LYS A 368 -16.52 12.27 -54.70
C LYS A 368 -16.34 13.47 -55.66
N GLN A 369 -15.11 13.99 -55.78
CA GLN A 369 -14.82 15.09 -56.70
C GLN A 369 -15.10 14.67 -58.14
N ARG A 370 -14.60 13.49 -58.57
CA ARG A 370 -14.85 12.98 -59.95
C ARG A 370 -16.35 12.76 -60.23
N LEU A 371 -17.10 12.29 -59.24
CA LEU A 371 -18.56 12.15 -59.38
C LEU A 371 -19.26 13.50 -59.53
N ALA A 372 -18.81 14.52 -58.78
CA ALA A 372 -19.31 15.88 -58.93
C ALA A 372 -18.99 16.45 -60.32
N ASP A 373 -17.75 16.32 -60.78
CA ASP A 373 -17.30 16.77 -62.12
C ASP A 373 -18.07 16.08 -63.26
N LEU A 374 -18.48 14.81 -63.10
CA LEU A 374 -19.31 14.08 -64.05
C LEU A 374 -20.80 14.52 -64.01
N GLY A 375 -21.30 14.89 -62.81
CA GLY A 375 -22.67 15.43 -62.65
C GLY A 375 -22.84 16.80 -63.28
N GLU A 376 -21.89 17.69 -63.20
CA GLU A 376 -21.87 18.99 -63.87
C GLU A 376 -21.74 18.87 -65.39
N SER A 377 -21.15 17.77 -65.93
CA SER A 377 -21.04 17.54 -67.38
C SER A 377 -22.33 17.02 -68.03
N VAL A 378 -23.37 16.67 -67.26
CA VAL A 378 -24.67 16.16 -67.74
C VAL A 378 -25.75 17.25 -67.78
N GLU A 379 -25.52 18.37 -67.11
CA GLU A 379 -26.41 19.56 -67.13
C GLU A 379 -25.93 20.60 -68.17
N GLY A 380 -25.58 20.20 -69.36
CA GLY A 380 -25.46 21.10 -70.51
C GLY A 380 -26.85 21.37 -71.11
N PRO A 381 -27.12 22.55 -71.66
CA PRO A 381 -28.48 22.98 -72.04
C PRO A 381 -29.02 22.10 -73.15
N LEU A 382 -30.13 21.44 -72.90
CA LEU A 382 -31.04 20.95 -73.92
C LEU A 382 -31.66 22.18 -74.60
N ASP A 383 -31.01 22.64 -75.66
CA ASP A 383 -31.53 23.69 -76.51
C ASP A 383 -32.86 23.26 -77.12
N ALA A 384 -33.88 23.99 -76.87
CA ALA A 384 -35.20 23.87 -77.47
C ALA A 384 -35.11 24.39 -78.90
N THR A 385 -35.22 23.45 -79.87
CA THR A 385 -35.69 23.85 -81.18
C THR A 385 -36.50 22.75 -81.87
N GLN A 386 -37.77 23.08 -82.10
CA GLN A 386 -38.84 22.57 -82.95
C GLN A 386 -39.71 21.47 -82.38
#